data_9b564fc7365a508b63213a348716bf5d
#
_entry.id   9b564fc7365a508b63213a348716bf5d
#
_cell.length_a   1.000
_cell.length_b   1.000
_cell.length_c   1.000
_cell.angle_alpha   90.00
_cell.angle_beta   90.00
_cell.angle_gamma   90.00
#
_symmetry.space_group_name_H-M   'P 1'
#
loop_
_entity.id
_entity.type
_entity.pdbx_description
1 polymer ?
#
loop_
_entity_poly.entity_id
_entity_poly.type
_entity_poly.pdbx_seq_one_letter_code
_entity_poly.pdbx_strand_id
1 'polypeptide(L)'
;MENTPFQFTLSQQRALEQLNEFVTSASSKVFILKGYAGTGKTTLVREIIRLLKEKELSIILMASTGRAAKILSNITRHAATTVHSAIYEYKDFNQNLEEIAKERQKFKMDKSGQLYLQFELSSLPESDKQHFYIIDEASMVGNEKDKSATQAFFGSGQLLDDLLHYDPKGKFLFVGDICQLPPVNEEISPALSEDYFRNRFDVLAKCAELTEIVRQDDTNDIIIASHKIRKLYANPPKTKWGKFPLRSCRNIKIFNDQASMLNNYVNRLKTDGYNKSTLICRTNKSCDAITSLIRPALGLTQPKMQKGDLLLITQNNLISGLMNGDLVEVVSVGTQKFRANLSFVHVEIKELFTQKVYSQLMIEEILYNNQTNLTQEQQKELFIDYYIRMRERGIRQKDFLFKEKMRTDIYLNALRVVFGFALTCHKSQGGEWEHVYLDIPRSFPLNPTKETYQWLYTAMTRAKTQLYISEGFWLE
;
A
#
# COMPACT_ATOMS: atom_id res chain seq x y z
N MET A 1 -32.09 -13.44 -5.08
CA MET A 1 -31.20 -14.19 -4.18
C MET A 1 -31.61 -13.78 -2.79
N GLU A 2 -32.27 -14.71 -2.06
CA GLU A 2 -32.81 -14.51 -0.73
C GLU A 2 -31.68 -14.10 0.24
N ASN A 3 -31.95 -13.03 1.00
CA ASN A 3 -31.08 -12.55 2.10
C ASN A 3 -31.11 -13.60 3.23
N THR A 4 -30.32 -14.63 3.14
CA THR A 4 -29.94 -15.38 4.33
C THR A 4 -29.24 -14.40 5.27
N PRO A 5 -29.75 -14.17 6.49
CA PRO A 5 -29.10 -13.25 7.42
C PRO A 5 -27.67 -13.73 7.68
N PHE A 6 -26.71 -12.85 7.48
CA PHE A 6 -25.29 -13.14 7.72
C PHE A 6 -25.13 -13.51 9.21
N GLN A 7 -24.69 -14.74 9.47
CA GLN A 7 -24.54 -15.22 10.83
C GLN A 7 -23.13 -14.86 11.33
N PHE A 8 -23.04 -13.93 12.27
CA PHE A 8 -21.79 -13.54 12.91
C PHE A 8 -21.25 -14.62 13.83
N THR A 9 -19.94 -14.77 13.88
CA THR A 9 -19.28 -15.62 14.87
C THR A 9 -19.37 -14.99 16.27
N LEU A 10 -19.08 -15.77 17.32
CA LEU A 10 -19.13 -15.26 18.70
C LEU A 10 -18.16 -14.09 18.91
N SER A 11 -16.93 -14.17 18.33
CA SER A 11 -15.96 -13.06 18.43
C SER A 11 -16.42 -11.82 17.67
N GLN A 12 -17.10 -11.96 16.54
CA GLN A 12 -17.68 -10.85 15.81
C GLN A 12 -18.84 -10.19 16.56
N GLN A 13 -19.73 -11.00 17.17
CA GLN A 13 -20.85 -10.49 17.98
C GLN A 13 -20.33 -9.69 19.18
N ARG A 14 -19.37 -10.23 19.94
CA ARG A 14 -18.73 -9.53 21.06
C ARG A 14 -18.03 -8.24 20.62
N ALA A 15 -17.35 -8.25 19.47
CA ALA A 15 -16.71 -7.06 18.93
C ALA A 15 -17.76 -5.97 18.59
N LEU A 16 -18.91 -6.32 18.03
CA LEU A 16 -20.01 -5.39 17.76
C LEU A 16 -20.63 -4.82 19.04
N GLU A 17 -20.81 -5.63 20.08
CA GLU A 17 -21.30 -5.18 21.39
C GLU A 17 -20.34 -4.16 22.02
N GLN A 18 -19.03 -4.49 22.07
CA GLN A 18 -18.01 -3.60 22.60
C GLN A 18 -17.87 -2.31 21.79
N LEU A 19 -18.01 -2.40 20.46
CA LEU A 19 -18.00 -1.22 19.59
C LEU A 19 -19.23 -0.33 19.85
N ASN A 20 -20.40 -0.92 20.07
CA ASN A 20 -21.61 -0.16 20.37
C ASN A 20 -21.49 0.61 21.69
N GLU A 21 -20.88 0.02 22.72
CA GLU A 21 -20.51 0.70 23.95
C GLU A 21 -19.47 1.81 23.71
N PHE A 22 -18.48 1.54 22.87
CA PHE A 22 -17.47 2.53 22.49
C PHE A 22 -18.09 3.75 21.81
N VAL A 23 -19.01 3.55 20.88
CA VAL A 23 -19.70 4.62 20.15
C VAL A 23 -20.45 5.56 21.09
N THR A 24 -21.09 5.02 22.12
CA THR A 24 -21.88 5.80 23.10
C THR A 24 -21.05 6.40 24.24
N SER A 25 -19.83 5.92 24.46
CA SER A 25 -18.93 6.39 25.52
C SER A 25 -18.38 7.77 25.22
N ALA A 26 -18.55 8.74 26.10
CA ALA A 26 -17.98 10.08 25.96
C ALA A 26 -16.45 10.11 26.17
N SER A 27 -15.89 9.19 26.97
CA SER A 27 -14.48 9.18 27.36
C SER A 27 -13.56 8.38 26.44
N SER A 28 -14.11 7.49 25.62
CA SER A 28 -13.32 6.60 24.76
C SER A 28 -13.10 7.21 23.39
N LYS A 29 -11.82 7.43 23.01
CA LYS A 29 -11.42 8.02 21.73
C LYS A 29 -10.98 6.98 20.68
N VAL A 30 -10.38 5.86 21.11
CA VAL A 30 -9.77 4.87 20.25
C VAL A 30 -10.34 3.48 20.51
N PHE A 31 -10.68 2.78 19.41
CA PHE A 31 -11.03 1.36 19.41
C PHE A 31 -10.13 0.62 18.41
N ILE A 32 -9.57 -0.52 18.82
CA ILE A 32 -8.71 -1.37 17.99
C ILE A 32 -9.45 -2.67 17.72
N LEU A 33 -9.72 -2.96 16.45
CA LEU A 33 -10.28 -4.23 16.00
C LEU A 33 -9.17 -5.08 15.37
N LYS A 34 -8.63 -6.00 16.14
CA LYS A 34 -7.63 -6.96 15.68
C LYS A 34 -8.31 -8.17 15.05
N GLY A 35 -7.79 -8.65 13.93
CA GLY A 35 -8.28 -9.88 13.33
C GLY A 35 -7.30 -10.44 12.32
N TYR A 36 -7.20 -11.74 12.28
CA TYR A 36 -6.28 -12.45 11.39
C TYR A 36 -6.85 -12.60 9.98
N ALA A 37 -6.04 -13.12 9.05
CA ALA A 37 -6.52 -13.44 7.72
C ALA A 37 -7.72 -14.41 7.79
N GLY A 38 -8.79 -14.13 7.04
CA GLY A 38 -9.98 -14.97 6.99
C GLY A 38 -10.99 -14.79 8.13
N THR A 39 -10.77 -13.89 9.11
CA THR A 39 -11.71 -13.64 10.22
C THR A 39 -12.88 -12.71 9.87
N GLY A 40 -12.97 -12.24 8.61
CA GLY A 40 -14.09 -11.43 8.14
C GLY A 40 -14.05 -9.96 8.57
N LYS A 41 -12.87 -9.38 8.85
CA LYS A 41 -12.70 -7.96 9.22
C LYS A 41 -13.48 -7.01 8.31
N THR A 42 -13.28 -7.10 7.00
CA THR A 42 -13.90 -6.18 6.02
C THR A 42 -15.42 -6.36 5.97
N THR A 43 -15.92 -7.57 6.17
CA THR A 43 -17.36 -7.84 6.28
C THR A 43 -17.94 -7.19 7.53
N LEU A 44 -17.21 -7.28 8.66
CA LEU A 44 -17.61 -6.66 9.91
C LEU A 44 -17.61 -5.12 9.80
N VAL A 45 -16.61 -4.53 9.11
CA VAL A 45 -16.58 -3.09 8.83
C VAL A 45 -17.82 -2.61 8.09
N ARG A 46 -18.32 -3.39 7.12
CA ARG A 46 -19.57 -3.06 6.42
C ARG A 46 -20.78 -3.00 7.39
N GLU A 47 -20.87 -3.92 8.33
CA GLU A 47 -21.93 -3.91 9.34
C GLU A 47 -21.77 -2.76 10.33
N ILE A 48 -20.53 -2.47 10.74
CA ILE A 48 -20.20 -1.31 11.58
C ILE A 48 -20.68 -0.01 10.92
N ILE A 49 -20.40 0.17 9.63
CA ILE A 49 -20.87 1.36 8.88
C ILE A 49 -22.40 1.44 8.91
N ARG A 50 -23.12 0.32 8.78
CA ARG A 50 -24.59 0.31 8.87
C ARG A 50 -25.07 0.80 10.24
N LEU A 51 -24.49 0.26 11.32
CA LEU A 51 -24.83 0.65 12.70
C LEU A 51 -24.52 2.14 13.00
N LEU A 52 -23.39 2.64 12.50
CA LEU A 52 -23.00 4.04 12.69
C LEU A 52 -23.93 5.00 11.93
N LYS A 53 -24.41 4.61 10.75
CA LYS A 53 -25.41 5.38 9.99
C LYS A 53 -26.75 5.47 10.74
N GLU A 54 -27.17 4.39 11.37
CA GLU A 54 -28.39 4.38 12.20
C GLU A 54 -28.28 5.33 13.42
N LYS A 55 -27.06 5.57 13.89
CA LYS A 55 -26.75 6.53 14.96
C LYS A 55 -26.47 7.97 14.44
N GLU A 56 -26.66 8.20 13.15
CA GLU A 56 -26.47 9.50 12.51
C GLU A 56 -25.07 10.11 12.66
N LEU A 57 -24.02 9.30 12.82
CA LEU A 57 -22.63 9.77 12.90
C LEU A 57 -22.08 10.11 11.51
N SER A 58 -21.12 11.04 11.47
CA SER A 58 -20.36 11.34 10.25
C SER A 58 -19.22 10.35 10.09
N ILE A 59 -19.32 9.45 9.08
CA ILE A 59 -18.35 8.36 8.88
C ILE A 59 -17.31 8.77 7.85
N ILE A 60 -16.03 8.69 8.23
CA ILE A 60 -14.89 8.92 7.35
C ILE A 60 -14.11 7.61 7.25
N LEU A 61 -14.11 7.03 6.03
CA LEU A 61 -13.54 5.73 5.78
C LEU A 61 -12.17 5.87 5.12
N MET A 62 -11.15 5.28 5.73
CA MET A 62 -9.75 5.39 5.31
C MET A 62 -9.08 4.03 5.24
N ALA A 63 -8.00 3.95 4.46
CA ALA A 63 -7.08 2.81 4.49
C ALA A 63 -5.62 3.31 4.42
N SER A 64 -4.68 2.45 4.78
CA SER A 64 -3.26 2.78 4.73
C SER A 64 -2.72 2.90 3.29
N THR A 65 -3.31 2.20 2.33
CA THR A 65 -2.89 2.21 0.92
C THR A 65 -4.03 2.54 -0.03
N GLY A 66 -3.70 3.08 -1.21
CA GLY A 66 -4.70 3.40 -2.23
C GLY A 66 -5.48 2.19 -2.72
N ARG A 67 -4.80 1.05 -2.91
CA ARG A 67 -5.44 -0.21 -3.29
C ARG A 67 -6.41 -0.71 -2.23
N ALA A 68 -6.02 -0.68 -0.96
CA ALA A 68 -6.90 -1.04 0.15
C ALA A 68 -8.13 -0.12 0.20
N ALA A 69 -7.95 1.19 0.02
CA ALA A 69 -9.06 2.16 -0.02
C ALA A 69 -10.04 1.87 -1.17
N LYS A 70 -9.57 1.53 -2.38
CA LYS A 70 -10.44 1.12 -3.51
C LYS A 70 -11.24 -0.13 -3.19
N ILE A 71 -10.59 -1.16 -2.63
CA ILE A 71 -11.25 -2.42 -2.27
C ILE A 71 -12.29 -2.18 -1.18
N LEU A 72 -11.93 -1.40 -0.15
CA LEU A 72 -12.81 -1.04 0.94
C LEU A 72 -14.05 -0.27 0.45
N SER A 73 -13.85 0.72 -0.46
CA SER A 73 -14.95 1.45 -1.09
C SER A 73 -15.92 0.52 -1.82
N ASN A 74 -15.41 -0.44 -2.59
CA ASN A 74 -16.23 -1.37 -3.37
C ASN A 74 -17.03 -2.31 -2.48
N ILE A 75 -16.43 -2.85 -1.41
CA ILE A 75 -17.09 -3.79 -0.51
C ILE A 75 -18.13 -3.08 0.35
N THR A 76 -17.82 -1.89 0.85
CA THR A 76 -18.70 -1.15 1.77
C THR A 76 -19.73 -0.29 1.07
N ARG A 77 -19.55 -0.03 -0.23
CA ARG A 77 -20.30 0.97 -1.01
C ARG A 77 -20.30 2.35 -0.37
N HIS A 78 -19.20 2.67 0.31
CA HIS A 78 -18.95 3.95 0.94
C HIS A 78 -17.58 4.47 0.49
N ALA A 79 -17.49 5.74 0.12
CA ALA A 79 -16.23 6.32 -0.36
C ALA A 79 -15.13 6.18 0.69
N ALA A 80 -14.02 5.61 0.32
CA ALA A 80 -12.83 5.49 1.15
C ALA A 80 -11.63 6.13 0.46
N THR A 81 -10.74 6.70 1.24
CA THR A 81 -9.50 7.33 0.74
C THR A 81 -8.30 6.85 1.56
N THR A 82 -7.07 7.24 1.20
CA THR A 82 -5.92 6.94 2.04
C THR A 82 -5.89 7.89 3.24
N VAL A 83 -5.29 7.45 4.37
CA VAL A 83 -5.09 8.31 5.55
C VAL A 83 -4.42 9.62 5.15
N HIS A 84 -3.32 9.56 4.38
CA HIS A 84 -2.62 10.77 3.92
C HIS A 84 -3.52 11.71 3.12
N SER A 85 -4.31 11.18 2.19
CA SER A 85 -5.21 12.02 1.36
C SER A 85 -6.36 12.63 2.15
N ALA A 86 -6.74 12.01 3.28
CA ALA A 86 -7.83 12.49 4.12
C ALA A 86 -7.41 13.64 5.03
N ILE A 87 -6.19 13.60 5.57
CA ILE A 87 -5.79 14.52 6.65
C ILE A 87 -4.77 15.58 6.22
N TYR A 88 -4.15 15.45 5.03
CA TYR A 88 -3.14 16.40 4.60
C TYR A 88 -3.54 17.14 3.32
N GLU A 89 -3.19 18.42 3.28
CA GLU A 89 -3.27 19.26 2.10
C GLU A 89 -1.92 19.90 1.75
N TYR A 90 -1.70 20.17 0.48
CA TYR A 90 -0.48 20.80 0.01
C TYR A 90 -0.38 22.26 0.48
N LYS A 91 0.70 22.59 1.16
CA LYS A 91 0.98 23.95 1.64
C LYS A 91 1.81 24.75 0.64
N ASP A 92 3.06 24.37 0.44
CA ASP A 92 4.05 25.02 -0.42
C ASP A 92 5.28 24.12 -0.59
N PHE A 93 6.31 24.61 -1.26
CA PHE A 93 7.65 24.06 -1.22
C PHE A 93 8.37 24.52 0.05
N ASN A 94 9.34 23.72 0.52
CA ASN A 94 10.20 24.12 1.66
C ASN A 94 11.18 25.25 1.32
N GLN A 95 11.34 25.59 0.04
CA GLN A 95 12.24 26.63 -0.45
C GLN A 95 11.57 27.50 -1.54
N ASN A 96 12.10 28.69 -1.74
CA ASN A 96 11.65 29.59 -2.78
C ASN A 96 12.23 29.17 -4.14
N LEU A 97 11.39 28.69 -5.04
CA LEU A 97 11.79 28.24 -6.38
C LEU A 97 12.39 29.37 -7.23
N GLU A 98 11.97 30.62 -7.01
CA GLU A 98 12.51 31.77 -7.71
C GLU A 98 13.98 32.01 -7.36
N GLU A 99 14.36 31.89 -6.11
CA GLU A 99 15.74 32.04 -5.65
C GLU A 99 16.63 30.94 -6.22
N ILE A 100 16.17 29.68 -6.14
CA ILE A 100 16.88 28.54 -6.72
C ILE A 100 17.09 28.73 -8.24
N ALA A 101 16.05 29.13 -8.97
CA ALA A 101 16.15 29.35 -10.42
C ALA A 101 17.12 30.48 -10.78
N LYS A 102 17.12 31.58 -10.02
CA LYS A 102 18.07 32.70 -10.19
C LYS A 102 19.52 32.28 -9.89
N GLU A 103 19.75 31.54 -8.81
CA GLU A 103 21.10 31.05 -8.46
C GLU A 103 21.68 30.14 -9.54
N ARG A 104 20.86 29.22 -10.08
CA ARG A 104 21.28 28.34 -11.19
C ARG A 104 21.66 29.12 -12.46
N GLN A 105 20.88 30.12 -12.80
CA GLN A 105 21.22 30.99 -13.94
C GLN A 105 22.56 31.76 -13.76
N LYS A 106 22.83 32.19 -12.51
CA LYS A 106 23.99 33.02 -12.20
C LYS A 106 25.27 32.22 -11.99
N PHE A 107 25.23 31.08 -11.32
CA PHE A 107 26.40 30.35 -10.84
C PHE A 107 26.65 29.01 -11.52
N LYS A 108 25.73 28.49 -12.37
CA LYS A 108 25.74 27.13 -12.92
C LYS A 108 25.89 26.01 -11.85
N MET A 109 25.77 26.36 -10.59
CA MET A 109 25.83 25.45 -9.46
C MET A 109 24.64 25.71 -8.55
N ASP A 110 24.03 24.66 -8.07
CA ASP A 110 22.93 24.71 -7.11
C ASP A 110 23.48 24.35 -5.71
N LYS A 111 23.53 25.34 -4.82
CA LYS A 111 23.92 25.18 -3.42
C LYS A 111 22.70 25.00 -2.50
N SER A 112 21.47 25.10 -3.04
CA SER A 112 20.28 24.89 -2.26
C SER A 112 20.19 23.42 -1.85
N GLY A 113 19.83 23.16 -0.63
CA GLY A 113 19.63 21.81 -0.09
C GLY A 113 18.50 21.05 -0.78
N GLN A 114 17.99 20.04 -0.12
CA GLN A 114 16.90 19.22 -0.61
C GLN A 114 15.63 20.06 -0.82
N LEU A 115 15.03 19.96 -2.01
CA LEU A 115 13.73 20.56 -2.33
C LEU A 115 12.63 19.52 -2.22
N TYR A 116 11.60 19.81 -1.42
CA TYR A 116 10.44 18.92 -1.24
C TYR A 116 9.14 19.71 -1.07
N LEU A 117 8.03 19.01 -1.30
CA LEU A 117 6.69 19.51 -1.05
C LEU A 117 6.37 19.46 0.44
N GLN A 118 5.80 20.52 0.98
CA GLN A 118 5.29 20.57 2.35
C GLN A 118 3.77 20.38 2.33
N PHE A 119 3.30 19.46 3.16
CA PHE A 119 1.90 19.23 3.43
C PHE A 119 1.61 19.54 4.90
N GLU A 120 0.47 20.17 5.15
CA GLU A 120 -0.02 20.42 6.51
C GLU A 120 -1.37 19.71 6.73
N LEU A 121 -1.83 19.66 7.96
CA LEU A 121 -3.16 19.11 8.25
C LEU A 121 -4.21 19.96 7.54
N SER A 122 -5.09 19.29 6.80
CA SER A 122 -6.22 19.93 6.13
C SER A 122 -7.27 20.36 7.15
N SER A 123 -8.19 21.24 6.74
CA SER A 123 -9.35 21.59 7.52
C SER A 123 -10.24 20.37 7.75
N LEU A 124 -10.86 20.28 8.92
CA LEU A 124 -11.85 19.26 9.20
C LEU A 124 -13.03 19.36 8.21
N PRO A 125 -13.59 18.24 7.77
CA PRO A 125 -14.83 18.26 7.02
C PRO A 125 -15.93 18.95 7.81
N GLU A 126 -16.69 19.84 7.15
CA GLU A 126 -17.82 20.49 7.79
C GLU A 126 -18.89 19.47 8.17
N SER A 127 -19.22 19.38 9.44
CA SER A 127 -20.27 18.50 9.95
C SER A 127 -20.73 18.98 11.34
N ASP A 128 -22.04 19.02 11.53
CA ASP A 128 -22.64 19.22 12.86
C ASP A 128 -22.62 17.93 13.71
N LYS A 129 -22.23 16.79 13.08
CA LYS A 129 -22.20 15.48 13.72
C LYS A 129 -20.78 15.13 14.13
N GLN A 130 -20.65 14.32 15.18
CA GLN A 130 -19.35 13.78 15.58
C GLN A 130 -18.78 12.90 14.47
N HIS A 131 -17.49 13.10 14.13
CA HIS A 131 -16.79 12.27 13.16
C HIS A 131 -16.40 10.91 13.75
N PHE A 132 -16.60 9.88 12.97
CA PHE A 132 -16.16 8.53 13.27
C PHE A 132 -15.24 8.04 12.14
N TYR A 133 -13.98 7.89 12.47
CA TYR A 133 -12.92 7.50 11.53
C TYR A 133 -12.74 5.99 11.57
N ILE A 134 -12.84 5.32 10.43
CA ILE A 134 -12.53 3.90 10.30
C ILE A 134 -11.28 3.78 9.45
N ILE A 135 -10.22 3.20 10.00
CA ILE A 135 -8.92 3.03 9.34
C ILE A 135 -8.67 1.53 9.14
N ASP A 136 -8.85 1.05 7.89
CA ASP A 136 -8.56 -0.34 7.54
C ASP A 136 -7.08 -0.52 7.15
N GLU A 137 -6.60 -1.76 7.21
CA GLU A 137 -5.18 -2.13 7.06
C GLU A 137 -4.28 -1.28 7.99
N ALA A 138 -4.74 -1.02 9.21
CA ALA A 138 -4.07 -0.15 10.17
C ALA A 138 -2.70 -0.68 10.63
N SER A 139 -2.35 -1.94 10.31
CA SER A 139 -1.01 -2.49 10.55
C SER A 139 0.11 -1.67 9.90
N MET A 140 -0.20 -0.92 8.84
CA MET A 140 0.76 -0.07 8.11
C MET A 140 0.73 1.40 8.54
N VAL A 141 -0.09 1.80 9.51
CA VAL A 141 -0.13 3.17 10.02
C VAL A 141 0.97 3.34 11.05
N GLY A 142 2.06 4.00 10.65
CA GLY A 142 3.26 4.20 11.46
C GLY A 142 3.24 5.49 12.26
N ASN A 143 4.22 5.63 13.15
CA ASN A 143 4.46 6.84 13.93
C ASN A 143 5.94 7.24 14.01
N GLU A 144 6.84 6.53 13.34
CA GLU A 144 8.22 6.95 13.19
C GLU A 144 8.35 8.07 12.17
N LYS A 145 9.22 9.06 12.46
CA LYS A 145 9.52 10.12 11.49
C LYS A 145 10.17 9.54 10.24
N ASP A 146 9.55 9.78 9.10
CA ASP A 146 10.14 9.39 7.82
C ASP A 146 11.39 10.24 7.52
N LYS A 147 12.56 9.69 7.85
CA LYS A 147 13.87 10.29 7.57
C LYS A 147 14.26 10.18 6.10
N SER A 148 13.55 9.38 5.33
CA SER A 148 13.80 9.11 3.90
C SER A 148 12.93 9.94 2.97
N ALA A 149 12.08 10.83 3.50
CA ALA A 149 11.17 11.66 2.73
C ALA A 149 11.96 12.56 1.76
N THR A 150 12.07 12.10 0.52
CA THR A 150 12.88 12.76 -0.51
C THR A 150 12.09 13.76 -1.34
N GLN A 151 10.76 13.68 -1.32
CA GLN A 151 9.88 14.41 -2.24
C GLN A 151 8.79 15.22 -1.55
N ALA A 152 8.28 14.74 -0.44
CA ALA A 152 7.20 15.36 0.31
C ALA A 152 7.39 15.16 1.81
N PHE A 153 7.07 16.17 2.59
CA PHE A 153 7.04 16.12 4.04
C PHE A 153 5.60 16.38 4.51
N PHE A 154 5.07 15.50 5.32
CA PHE A 154 3.68 15.52 5.76
C PHE A 154 3.60 15.87 7.25
N GLY A 155 2.89 16.94 7.58
CA GLY A 155 2.61 17.37 8.94
C GLY A 155 3.83 17.38 9.87
N SER A 156 3.76 16.63 10.97
CA SER A 156 4.87 16.44 11.91
C SER A 156 5.89 15.38 11.43
N GLY A 157 5.56 14.62 10.40
CA GLY A 157 6.27 13.43 9.95
C GLY A 157 5.89 12.15 10.73
N GLN A 158 4.89 12.22 11.63
CA GLN A 158 4.41 11.12 12.47
C GLN A 158 2.92 10.90 12.19
N LEU A 159 2.60 9.97 11.29
CA LEU A 159 1.26 9.82 10.73
C LEU A 159 0.18 9.54 11.78
N LEU A 160 0.45 8.64 12.74
CA LEU A 160 -0.52 8.30 13.79
C LEU A 160 -0.74 9.47 14.75
N ASP A 161 0.31 10.21 15.06
CA ASP A 161 0.26 11.42 15.89
C ASP A 161 -0.60 12.50 15.21
N ASP A 162 -0.30 12.78 13.94
CA ASP A 162 -1.05 13.75 13.14
C ASP A 162 -2.53 13.35 12.99
N LEU A 163 -2.82 12.06 12.78
CA LEU A 163 -4.19 11.56 12.66
C LEU A 163 -5.00 11.78 13.93
N LEU A 164 -4.42 11.57 15.12
CA LEU A 164 -5.11 11.79 16.40
C LEU A 164 -5.27 13.27 16.73
N HIS A 165 -4.36 14.11 16.26
CA HIS A 165 -4.44 15.57 16.41
C HIS A 165 -5.35 16.22 15.37
N TYR A 166 -5.57 15.59 14.23
CA TYR A 166 -6.43 16.09 13.15
C TYR A 166 -7.84 16.39 13.63
N ASP A 167 -8.45 15.46 14.39
CA ASP A 167 -9.75 15.70 15.04
C ASP A 167 -9.71 15.31 16.52
N PRO A 168 -9.50 16.28 17.43
CA PRO A 168 -9.47 16.03 18.86
C PRO A 168 -10.79 15.47 19.43
N LYS A 169 -11.92 15.72 18.77
CA LYS A 169 -13.26 15.23 19.18
C LYS A 169 -13.69 13.97 18.45
N GLY A 170 -12.94 13.57 17.42
CA GLY A 170 -13.22 12.38 16.62
C GLY A 170 -13.07 11.08 17.38
N LYS A 171 -13.76 10.05 16.93
CA LYS A 171 -13.58 8.66 17.37
C LYS A 171 -12.87 7.88 16.28
N PHE A 172 -11.90 7.04 16.66
CA PHE A 172 -11.04 6.31 15.74
C PHE A 172 -11.18 4.81 15.95
N LEU A 173 -11.53 4.10 14.90
CA LEU A 173 -11.55 2.65 14.83
C LEU A 173 -10.39 2.19 13.93
N PHE A 174 -9.38 1.58 14.50
CA PHE A 174 -8.27 0.97 13.79
C PHE A 174 -8.55 -0.52 13.56
N VAL A 175 -8.59 -0.94 12.30
CA VAL A 175 -8.84 -2.32 11.89
C VAL A 175 -7.59 -2.88 11.24
N GLY A 176 -7.10 -4.03 11.71
CA GLY A 176 -5.89 -4.60 11.14
C GLY A 176 -5.52 -5.97 11.68
N ASP A 177 -4.36 -6.44 11.23
CA ASP A 177 -3.79 -7.74 11.59
C ASP A 177 -2.37 -7.56 12.13
N ILE A 178 -2.17 -7.87 13.42
CA ILE A 178 -0.88 -7.72 14.09
C ILE A 178 0.22 -8.67 13.59
N CYS A 179 -0.16 -9.73 12.88
CA CYS A 179 0.77 -10.69 12.30
C CYS A 179 1.22 -10.29 10.89
N GLN A 180 0.60 -9.27 10.29
CA GLN A 180 1.09 -8.68 9.04
C GLN A 180 2.31 -7.80 9.29
N LEU A 181 3.04 -7.48 8.22
CA LEU A 181 4.20 -6.60 8.32
C LEU A 181 3.81 -5.25 8.91
N PRO A 182 4.59 -4.75 9.87
CA PRO A 182 4.43 -3.41 10.42
C PRO A 182 4.84 -2.34 9.40
N PRO A 183 4.69 -1.05 9.72
CA PRO A 183 5.20 0.03 8.89
C PRO A 183 6.70 -0.11 8.64
N VAL A 184 7.18 0.39 7.50
CA VAL A 184 8.60 0.35 7.16
C VAL A 184 9.42 1.07 8.25
N ASN A 185 10.52 0.44 8.69
CA ASN A 185 11.40 0.89 9.78
C ASN A 185 10.79 0.82 11.19
N GLU A 186 9.65 0.18 11.38
CA GLU A 186 9.06 -0.07 12.70
C GLU A 186 9.03 -1.58 13.00
N GLU A 187 9.22 -1.94 14.27
CA GLU A 187 9.18 -3.35 14.71
C GLU A 187 7.78 -3.83 15.07
N ILE A 188 6.89 -2.90 15.37
CA ILE A 188 5.50 -3.14 15.75
C ILE A 188 4.56 -2.26 14.93
N SER A 189 3.29 -2.61 14.90
CA SER A 189 2.22 -1.77 14.34
C SER A 189 1.65 -0.87 15.44
N PRO A 190 2.06 0.42 15.55
CA PRO A 190 1.68 1.28 16.66
C PRO A 190 0.16 1.51 16.73
N ALA A 191 -0.51 1.62 15.60
CA ALA A 191 -1.96 1.80 15.52
C ALA A 191 -2.77 0.56 15.99
N LEU A 192 -2.12 -0.59 16.17
CA LEU A 192 -2.74 -1.82 16.69
C LEU A 192 -2.25 -2.20 18.10
N SER A 193 -1.55 -1.30 18.78
CA SER A 193 -0.97 -1.55 20.12
C SER A 193 -1.63 -0.68 21.19
N GLU A 194 -2.38 -1.30 22.10
CA GLU A 194 -2.99 -0.62 23.25
C GLU A 194 -1.94 0.05 24.14
N ASP A 195 -0.80 -0.65 24.37
CA ASP A 195 0.29 -0.11 25.15
C ASP A 195 0.94 1.09 24.49
N TYR A 196 1.02 1.11 23.16
CA TYR A 196 1.53 2.27 22.43
C TYR A 196 0.62 3.50 22.62
N PHE A 197 -0.70 3.34 22.50
CA PHE A 197 -1.65 4.42 22.75
C PHE A 197 -1.56 4.94 24.19
N ARG A 198 -1.48 4.03 25.16
CA ARG A 198 -1.34 4.42 26.58
C ARG A 198 -0.05 5.18 26.85
N ASN A 199 1.08 4.63 26.40
CA ASN A 199 2.39 5.17 26.74
C ASN A 199 2.75 6.44 25.96
N ARG A 200 2.28 6.57 24.72
CA ARG A 200 2.65 7.67 23.83
C ARG A 200 1.64 8.82 23.85
N PHE A 201 0.35 8.51 23.99
CA PHE A 201 -0.73 9.49 23.86
C PHE A 201 -1.57 9.64 25.13
N ASP A 202 -1.31 8.88 26.19
CA ASP A 202 -2.15 8.79 27.39
C ASP A 202 -3.63 8.47 27.05
N VAL A 203 -3.85 7.64 26.04
CA VAL A 203 -5.16 7.21 25.56
C VAL A 203 -5.39 5.75 25.90
N LEU A 204 -6.46 5.48 26.64
CA LEU A 204 -6.94 4.11 26.87
C LEU A 204 -7.73 3.64 25.64
N ALA A 205 -7.09 2.83 24.81
CA ALA A 205 -7.75 2.20 23.67
C ALA A 205 -8.58 1.00 24.13
N LYS A 206 -9.84 0.91 23.66
CA LYS A 206 -10.62 -0.33 23.75
C LYS A 206 -10.17 -1.29 22.64
N CYS A 207 -10.19 -2.59 22.89
CA CYS A 207 -9.73 -3.60 21.94
C CYS A 207 -10.69 -4.76 21.85
N ALA A 208 -10.94 -5.24 20.62
CA ALA A 208 -11.57 -6.51 20.34
C ALA A 208 -10.72 -7.33 19.37
N GLU A 209 -10.75 -8.66 19.53
CA GLU A 209 -10.00 -9.59 18.70
C GLU A 209 -10.92 -10.61 18.03
N LEU A 210 -10.83 -10.71 16.70
CA LEU A 210 -11.52 -11.71 15.91
C LEU A 210 -10.65 -12.96 15.80
N THR A 211 -11.06 -14.02 16.46
CA THR A 211 -10.27 -15.27 16.58
C THR A 211 -10.75 -16.38 15.66
N GLU A 212 -12.03 -16.36 15.26
CA GLU A 212 -12.66 -17.40 14.47
C GLU A 212 -12.55 -17.14 12.97
N ILE A 213 -12.32 -18.18 12.20
CA ILE A 213 -12.24 -18.12 10.74
C ILE A 213 -13.65 -18.19 10.16
N VAL A 214 -14.00 -17.24 9.28
CA VAL A 214 -15.34 -17.12 8.67
C VAL A 214 -15.33 -17.56 7.19
N ARG A 215 -14.15 -17.77 6.58
CA ARG A 215 -14.10 -18.21 5.17
C ARG A 215 -14.85 -19.54 5.02
N GLN A 216 -15.86 -19.52 4.13
CA GLN A 216 -16.81 -20.60 3.87
C GLN A 216 -16.19 -21.92 3.36
N ASP A 217 -14.89 -21.95 3.08
CA ASP A 217 -14.15 -23.15 2.72
C ASP A 217 -13.25 -23.57 3.90
N ASP A 218 -13.81 -24.40 4.79
CA ASP A 218 -13.06 -25.12 5.84
C ASP A 218 -11.90 -25.98 5.27
N THR A 219 -11.81 -26.05 3.95
CA THR A 219 -10.81 -26.84 3.21
C THR A 219 -9.59 -26.04 2.78
N ASN A 220 -9.50 -24.72 2.99
CA ASN A 220 -8.36 -23.92 2.57
C ASN A 220 -7.18 -24.02 3.56
N ASP A 221 -6.30 -24.95 3.27
CA ASP A 221 -5.12 -25.25 4.10
C ASP A 221 -4.14 -24.08 4.22
N ILE A 222 -4.19 -23.06 3.36
CA ILE A 222 -3.33 -21.86 3.45
C ILE A 222 -3.63 -21.12 4.76
N ILE A 223 -4.90 -21.01 5.14
CA ILE A 223 -5.29 -20.35 6.39
C ILE A 223 -4.83 -21.19 7.59
N ILE A 224 -4.97 -22.52 7.52
CA ILE A 224 -4.47 -23.42 8.57
C ILE A 224 -2.96 -23.28 8.73
N ALA A 225 -2.21 -23.25 7.61
CA ALA A 225 -0.77 -23.03 7.61
C ALA A 225 -0.41 -21.65 8.17
N SER A 226 -1.16 -20.61 7.83
CA SER A 226 -0.93 -19.25 8.35
C SER A 226 -1.09 -19.20 9.87
N HIS A 227 -2.01 -19.96 10.45
CA HIS A 227 -2.14 -20.10 11.91
C HIS A 227 -0.92 -20.77 12.57
N LYS A 228 -0.32 -21.75 11.89
CA LYS A 228 0.93 -22.37 12.39
C LYS A 228 2.07 -21.35 12.36
N ILE A 229 2.19 -20.56 11.28
CA ILE A 229 3.18 -19.48 11.17
C ILE A 229 2.95 -18.41 12.25
N ARG A 230 1.69 -18.05 12.54
CA ARG A 230 1.34 -17.12 13.63
C ARG A 230 1.85 -17.59 15.01
N LYS A 231 1.76 -18.89 15.32
CA LYS A 231 2.32 -19.43 16.57
C LYS A 231 3.83 -19.26 16.64
N LEU A 232 4.52 -19.44 15.52
CA LEU A 232 5.96 -19.19 15.40
C LEU A 232 6.31 -17.70 15.51
N TYR A 233 5.46 -16.82 14.99
CA TYR A 233 5.61 -15.37 15.19
C TYR A 233 5.47 -14.97 16.66
N ALA A 234 4.49 -15.53 17.38
CA ALA A 234 4.28 -15.23 18.79
C ALA A 234 5.48 -15.67 19.66
N ASN A 235 6.05 -16.85 19.35
CA ASN A 235 7.19 -17.42 20.04
C ASN A 235 8.24 -17.94 19.03
N PRO A 236 9.09 -17.07 18.47
CA PRO A 236 10.09 -17.49 17.50
C PRO A 236 11.08 -18.49 18.11
N PRO A 237 11.29 -19.64 17.45
CA PRO A 237 12.25 -20.62 17.94
C PRO A 237 13.68 -20.06 17.86
N LYS A 238 14.46 -20.27 18.92
CA LYS A 238 15.88 -19.87 18.99
C LYS A 238 16.77 -20.91 18.28
N THR A 239 16.54 -21.09 16.99
CA THR A 239 17.28 -22.03 16.14
C THR A 239 18.05 -21.29 15.06
N LYS A 240 19.19 -21.87 14.63
CA LYS A 240 19.97 -21.29 13.51
C LYS A 240 19.15 -21.25 12.19
N TRP A 241 18.25 -22.22 12.01
CA TRP A 241 17.43 -22.33 10.79
C TRP A 241 15.96 -22.45 11.17
N GLY A 242 15.15 -21.55 10.63
CA GLY A 242 13.70 -21.61 10.74
C GLY A 242 13.13 -22.79 9.96
N LYS A 243 12.03 -23.34 10.46
CA LYS A 243 11.24 -24.36 9.80
C LYS A 243 9.81 -23.86 9.58
N PHE A 244 9.27 -24.13 8.41
CA PHE A 244 7.94 -23.69 8.03
C PHE A 244 7.04 -24.89 7.76
N PRO A 245 5.96 -25.08 8.54
CA PRO A 245 5.08 -26.25 8.44
C PRO A 245 4.10 -26.14 7.27
N LEU A 246 4.60 -26.27 6.03
CA LEU A 246 3.87 -26.02 4.79
C LEU A 246 3.68 -27.27 3.90
N ARG A 247 4.38 -28.39 4.18
CA ARG A 247 4.36 -29.58 3.29
C ARG A 247 3.01 -30.29 3.25
N SER A 248 2.27 -30.31 4.33
CA SER A 248 1.04 -31.12 4.46
C SER A 248 -0.21 -30.42 3.94
N CYS A 249 -0.07 -29.31 3.21
CA CYS A 249 -1.18 -28.43 2.84
C CYS A 249 -1.57 -28.64 1.36
N ARG A 250 -2.83 -28.99 1.07
CA ARG A 250 -3.33 -29.24 -0.32
C ARG A 250 -3.24 -27.98 -1.20
N ASN A 251 -3.51 -26.83 -0.60
CA ASN A 251 -3.50 -25.55 -1.30
C ASN A 251 -2.11 -24.92 -1.34
N ILE A 252 -1.05 -25.64 -0.95
CA ILE A 252 0.35 -25.22 -1.08
C ILE A 252 1.07 -26.19 -1.99
N LYS A 253 1.40 -25.75 -3.20
CA LYS A 253 2.12 -26.55 -4.17
C LYS A 253 3.62 -26.28 -4.09
N ILE A 254 4.39 -27.34 -3.85
CA ILE A 254 5.85 -27.27 -3.78
C ILE A 254 6.43 -27.76 -5.09
N PHE A 255 7.27 -26.94 -5.73
CA PHE A 255 8.01 -27.28 -6.94
C PHE A 255 9.42 -27.74 -6.58
N ASN A 256 10.01 -28.65 -7.36
CA ASN A 256 11.34 -29.17 -7.11
C ASN A 256 12.43 -28.08 -7.09
N ASP A 257 12.23 -27.02 -7.87
CA ASP A 257 13.15 -25.88 -7.97
C ASP A 257 12.42 -24.58 -8.37
N GLN A 258 13.15 -23.48 -8.24
CA GLN A 258 12.65 -22.14 -8.59
C GLN A 258 12.30 -22.01 -10.09
N ALA A 259 13.10 -22.63 -10.98
CA ALA A 259 12.88 -22.55 -12.42
C ALA A 259 11.54 -23.19 -12.83
N SER A 260 11.24 -24.36 -12.29
CA SER A 260 9.95 -25.04 -12.50
C SER A 260 8.78 -24.24 -11.98
N MET A 261 8.94 -23.58 -10.81
CA MET A 261 7.94 -22.67 -10.25
C MET A 261 7.72 -21.45 -11.15
N LEU A 262 8.79 -20.81 -11.62
CA LEU A 262 8.70 -19.65 -12.52
C LEU A 262 8.10 -20.01 -13.88
N ASN A 263 8.43 -21.17 -14.44
CA ASN A 263 7.79 -21.67 -15.68
C ASN A 263 6.28 -21.85 -15.50
N ASN A 264 5.86 -22.40 -14.36
CA ASN A 264 4.43 -22.51 -14.05
C ASN A 264 3.77 -21.14 -13.92
N TYR A 265 4.44 -20.18 -13.29
CA TYR A 265 3.94 -18.80 -13.17
C TYR A 265 3.77 -18.14 -14.55
N VAL A 266 4.79 -18.22 -15.41
CA VAL A 266 4.74 -17.70 -16.78
C VAL A 266 3.60 -18.31 -17.58
N ASN A 267 3.43 -19.65 -17.52
CA ASN A 267 2.34 -20.33 -18.21
C ASN A 267 0.97 -19.82 -17.72
N ARG A 268 0.82 -19.60 -16.41
CA ARG A 268 -0.41 -19.08 -15.85
C ARG A 268 -0.67 -17.63 -16.26
N LEU A 269 0.35 -16.79 -16.32
CA LEU A 269 0.20 -15.42 -16.85
C LEU A 269 -0.26 -15.42 -18.32
N LYS A 270 0.19 -16.40 -19.13
CA LYS A 270 -0.25 -16.56 -20.52
C LYS A 270 -1.70 -17.02 -20.65
N THR A 271 -2.17 -17.89 -19.75
CA THR A 271 -3.52 -18.48 -19.83
C THR A 271 -4.58 -17.63 -19.14
N ASP A 272 -4.29 -17.12 -17.94
CA ASP A 272 -5.27 -16.50 -17.07
C ASP A 272 -5.18 -14.96 -17.05
N GLY A 273 -4.14 -14.39 -17.71
CA GLY A 273 -3.83 -12.96 -17.64
C GLY A 273 -3.17 -12.54 -16.33
N TYR A 274 -2.97 -11.23 -16.15
CA TYR A 274 -2.17 -10.68 -15.05
C TYR A 274 -2.93 -10.47 -13.73
N ASN A 275 -4.26 -10.54 -13.73
CA ASN A 275 -5.08 -10.16 -12.57
C ASN A 275 -5.28 -11.28 -11.55
N LYS A 276 -5.08 -12.56 -11.93
CA LYS A 276 -5.33 -13.72 -11.06
C LYS A 276 -4.11 -14.19 -10.30
N SER A 277 -2.92 -13.87 -10.78
CA SER A 277 -1.66 -14.39 -10.25
C SER A 277 -0.67 -13.28 -9.93
N THR A 278 0.13 -13.48 -8.87
CA THR A 278 1.26 -12.60 -8.55
C THR A 278 2.43 -13.41 -8.00
N LEU A 279 3.63 -12.86 -8.11
CA LEU A 279 4.83 -13.40 -7.50
C LEU A 279 5.36 -12.40 -6.46
N ILE A 280 5.64 -12.89 -5.25
CA ILE A 280 6.09 -12.07 -4.13
C ILE A 280 7.54 -12.41 -3.79
N CYS A 281 8.38 -11.37 -3.75
CA CYS A 281 9.80 -11.43 -3.41
C CYS A 281 10.09 -10.66 -2.11
N ARG A 282 11.27 -10.89 -1.54
CA ARG A 282 11.71 -10.17 -0.35
C ARG A 282 12.20 -8.75 -0.66
N THR A 283 12.90 -8.54 -1.78
CA THR A 283 13.57 -7.27 -2.12
C THR A 283 13.20 -6.78 -3.51
N ASN A 284 13.32 -5.47 -3.75
CA ASN A 284 13.18 -4.90 -5.11
C ASN A 284 14.18 -5.55 -6.08
N LYS A 285 15.43 -5.75 -5.65
CA LYS A 285 16.47 -6.41 -6.45
C LYS A 285 16.05 -7.82 -6.91
N SER A 286 15.40 -8.60 -6.04
CA SER A 286 14.85 -9.92 -6.42
C SER A 286 13.70 -9.77 -7.41
N CYS A 287 12.83 -8.77 -7.25
CA CYS A 287 11.75 -8.48 -8.20
C CYS A 287 12.31 -8.17 -9.60
N ASP A 288 13.35 -7.34 -9.68
CA ASP A 288 13.99 -6.96 -10.95
C ASP A 288 14.67 -8.17 -11.63
N ALA A 289 15.39 -8.99 -10.84
CA ALA A 289 16.03 -10.21 -11.33
C ALA A 289 14.99 -11.20 -11.90
N ILE A 290 13.88 -11.43 -11.20
CA ILE A 290 12.79 -12.30 -11.66
C ILE A 290 12.08 -11.70 -12.86
N THR A 291 11.82 -10.42 -12.89
CA THR A 291 11.22 -9.71 -14.04
C THR A 291 12.05 -9.92 -15.30
N SER A 292 13.39 -9.86 -15.18
CA SER A 292 14.31 -10.09 -16.31
C SER A 292 14.23 -11.51 -16.89
N LEU A 293 13.80 -12.48 -16.09
CA LEU A 293 13.54 -13.87 -16.55
C LEU A 293 12.13 -14.01 -17.14
N ILE A 294 11.13 -13.35 -16.55
CA ILE A 294 9.73 -13.51 -16.91
C ILE A 294 9.41 -12.82 -18.24
N ARG A 295 9.88 -11.58 -18.46
CA ARG A 295 9.56 -10.80 -19.67
C ARG A 295 9.90 -11.56 -20.97
N PRO A 296 11.12 -12.07 -21.18
CA PRO A 296 11.45 -12.85 -22.39
C PRO A 296 10.61 -14.12 -22.51
N ALA A 297 10.34 -14.81 -21.41
CA ALA A 297 9.52 -16.03 -21.40
C ALA A 297 8.04 -15.76 -21.77
N LEU A 298 7.55 -14.54 -21.58
CA LEU A 298 6.25 -14.08 -22.06
C LEU A 298 6.27 -13.59 -23.52
N GLY A 299 7.44 -13.56 -24.18
CA GLY A 299 7.62 -13.00 -25.51
C GLY A 299 7.86 -11.49 -25.53
N LEU A 300 8.07 -10.86 -24.36
CA LEU A 300 8.38 -9.44 -24.21
C LEU A 300 9.90 -9.25 -24.32
N THR A 301 10.43 -9.32 -25.54
CA THR A 301 11.88 -9.40 -25.79
C THR A 301 12.56 -8.05 -26.02
N GLN A 302 11.80 -6.97 -26.16
CA GLN A 302 12.41 -5.64 -26.33
C GLN A 302 13.11 -5.17 -25.05
N PRO A 303 14.29 -4.54 -25.15
CA PRO A 303 14.98 -3.98 -23.99
C PRO A 303 14.15 -2.90 -23.29
N LYS A 304 13.44 -2.08 -24.06
CA LYS A 304 12.51 -1.09 -23.55
C LYS A 304 11.12 -1.69 -23.33
N MET A 305 10.30 -0.95 -22.59
CA MET A 305 8.90 -1.25 -22.38
C MET A 305 8.15 -1.39 -23.70
N GLN A 306 7.27 -2.36 -23.77
CA GLN A 306 6.47 -2.65 -24.97
C GLN A 306 5.02 -2.98 -24.58
N LYS A 307 4.15 -3.04 -25.57
CA LYS A 307 2.77 -3.52 -25.40
C LYS A 307 2.76 -4.89 -24.72
N GLY A 308 1.90 -5.05 -23.73
CA GLY A 308 1.76 -6.27 -22.93
C GLY A 308 2.64 -6.28 -21.68
N ASP A 309 3.53 -5.30 -21.47
CA ASP A 309 4.25 -5.19 -20.20
C ASP A 309 3.30 -4.91 -19.04
N LEU A 310 3.56 -5.53 -17.91
CA LEU A 310 2.85 -5.29 -16.65
C LEU A 310 3.66 -4.32 -15.80
N LEU A 311 3.01 -3.24 -15.39
CA LEU A 311 3.59 -2.19 -14.57
C LEU A 311 2.86 -2.04 -13.25
N LEU A 312 3.59 -1.62 -12.22
CA LEU A 312 3.07 -1.24 -10.90
C LEU A 312 3.23 0.26 -10.71
N ILE A 313 2.15 0.95 -10.38
CA ILE A 313 2.17 2.36 -10.03
C ILE A 313 2.86 2.54 -8.67
N THR A 314 3.85 3.41 -8.58
CA THR A 314 4.63 3.63 -7.35
C THR A 314 4.28 4.93 -6.61
N GLN A 315 3.46 5.78 -7.23
CA GLN A 315 2.98 7.03 -6.63
C GLN A 315 1.56 7.33 -7.10
N ASN A 316 0.74 7.89 -6.20
CA ASN A 316 -0.61 8.34 -6.55
C ASN A 316 -0.56 9.38 -7.67
N ASN A 317 -1.40 9.20 -8.67
CA ASN A 317 -1.49 10.09 -9.83
C ASN A 317 -2.74 10.95 -9.76
N LEU A 318 -2.55 12.27 -9.73
CA LEU A 318 -3.67 13.22 -9.55
C LEU A 318 -4.53 13.38 -10.80
N ILE A 319 -4.00 13.06 -11.99
CA ILE A 319 -4.74 13.21 -13.26
C ILE A 319 -5.63 12.00 -13.52
N SER A 320 -5.09 10.78 -13.44
CA SER A 320 -5.85 9.55 -13.71
C SER A 320 -6.59 9.01 -12.48
N GLY A 321 -6.19 9.41 -11.28
CA GLY A 321 -6.67 8.81 -10.05
C GLY A 321 -6.10 7.40 -9.79
N LEU A 322 -5.10 6.97 -10.57
CA LEU A 322 -4.34 5.75 -10.27
C LEU A 322 -3.57 5.91 -8.97
N MET A 323 -3.60 4.88 -8.15
CA MET A 323 -3.01 4.90 -6.82
C MET A 323 -1.76 4.03 -6.74
N ASN A 324 -0.89 4.36 -5.79
CA ASN A 324 0.25 3.51 -5.45
C ASN A 324 -0.23 2.08 -5.14
N GLY A 325 0.37 1.09 -5.82
CA GLY A 325 -0.01 -0.32 -5.73
C GLY A 325 -0.96 -0.79 -6.84
N ASP A 326 -1.51 0.10 -7.68
CA ASP A 326 -2.30 -0.32 -8.84
C ASP A 326 -1.41 -1.02 -9.88
N LEU A 327 -1.93 -2.11 -10.44
CA LEU A 327 -1.30 -2.84 -11.54
C LEU A 327 -1.96 -2.44 -12.86
N VAL A 328 -1.13 -2.13 -13.86
CA VAL A 328 -1.58 -1.70 -15.18
C VAL A 328 -0.84 -2.45 -16.27
N GLU A 329 -1.55 -2.80 -17.35
CA GLU A 329 -0.98 -3.42 -18.55
C GLU A 329 -0.75 -2.35 -19.61
N VAL A 330 0.40 -2.37 -20.27
CA VAL A 330 0.73 -1.47 -21.37
C VAL A 330 -0.07 -1.87 -22.62
N VAL A 331 -0.93 -0.99 -23.10
CA VAL A 331 -1.74 -1.16 -24.32
C VAL A 331 -0.98 -0.67 -25.55
N SER A 332 -0.36 0.51 -25.44
CA SER A 332 0.47 1.09 -26.50
C SER A 332 1.57 1.98 -25.93
N VAL A 333 2.65 2.09 -26.66
CA VAL A 333 3.80 2.97 -26.37
C VAL A 333 3.93 3.97 -27.51
N GLY A 334 3.82 5.24 -27.20
CA GLY A 334 3.86 6.33 -28.16
C GLY A 334 5.22 7.04 -28.21
N THR A 335 5.16 8.35 -28.48
CA THR A 335 6.36 9.18 -28.67
C THR A 335 7.06 9.51 -27.37
N GLN A 336 8.38 9.57 -27.43
CA GLN A 336 9.23 10.04 -26.35
C GLN A 336 9.45 11.57 -26.43
N LYS A 337 9.45 12.23 -25.27
CA LYS A 337 9.79 13.64 -25.10
C LYS A 337 10.85 13.78 -24.02
N PHE A 338 11.77 14.70 -24.18
CA PHE A 338 12.81 14.98 -23.20
C PHE A 338 12.58 16.34 -22.54
N ARG A 339 12.56 16.39 -21.20
CA ARG A 339 12.36 17.62 -20.41
C ARG A 339 12.92 17.46 -18.99
N ALA A 340 13.49 18.53 -18.43
CA ALA A 340 14.03 18.54 -17.08
C ALA A 340 15.02 17.36 -16.83
N ASN A 341 15.87 17.07 -17.83
CA ASN A 341 16.79 15.92 -17.83
C ASN A 341 16.13 14.55 -17.63
N LEU A 342 14.84 14.44 -17.95
CA LEU A 342 14.04 13.21 -17.87
C LEU A 342 13.42 12.88 -19.22
N SER A 343 13.28 11.57 -19.47
CA SER A 343 12.59 11.02 -20.64
C SER A 343 11.13 10.71 -20.28
N PHE A 344 10.22 11.33 -21.02
CA PHE A 344 8.78 11.10 -20.87
C PHE A 344 8.27 10.35 -22.10
N VAL A 345 7.58 9.24 -21.87
CA VAL A 345 6.95 8.46 -22.94
C VAL A 345 5.44 8.55 -22.78
N HIS A 346 4.75 8.82 -23.89
CA HIS A 346 3.30 8.75 -23.93
C HIS A 346 2.87 7.28 -23.96
N VAL A 347 2.04 6.86 -23.02
CA VAL A 347 1.57 5.47 -22.92
C VAL A 347 0.05 5.41 -22.81
N GLU A 348 -0.52 4.39 -23.41
CA GLU A 348 -1.85 3.92 -23.05
C GLU A 348 -1.71 2.69 -22.17
N ILE A 349 -2.35 2.73 -21.03
CA ILE A 349 -2.31 1.67 -20.00
C ILE A 349 -3.72 1.28 -19.60
N LYS A 350 -3.93 0.00 -19.31
CA LYS A 350 -5.19 -0.53 -18.82
C LYS A 350 -5.03 -0.98 -17.39
N GLU A 351 -5.78 -0.41 -16.46
CA GLU A 351 -5.78 -0.80 -15.05
C GLU A 351 -6.49 -2.15 -14.89
N LEU A 352 -5.83 -3.08 -14.16
CA LEU A 352 -6.29 -4.48 -14.11
C LEU A 352 -7.57 -4.71 -13.32
N PHE A 353 -7.86 -3.88 -12.32
CA PHE A 353 -9.02 -4.06 -11.45
C PHE A 353 -10.30 -3.48 -12.07
N THR A 354 -10.25 -2.22 -12.53
CA THR A 354 -11.39 -1.52 -13.12
C THR A 354 -11.53 -1.72 -14.63
N GLN A 355 -10.50 -2.26 -15.29
CA GLN A 355 -10.37 -2.43 -16.73
C GLN A 355 -10.41 -1.11 -17.52
N LYS A 356 -10.27 0.03 -16.84
CA LYS A 356 -10.24 1.35 -17.48
C LYS A 356 -8.92 1.58 -18.19
N VAL A 357 -8.99 2.25 -19.34
CA VAL A 357 -7.81 2.66 -20.11
C VAL A 357 -7.51 4.13 -19.86
N TYR A 358 -6.25 4.42 -19.66
CA TYR A 358 -5.72 5.77 -19.42
C TYR A 358 -4.62 6.08 -20.42
N SER A 359 -4.56 7.33 -20.89
CA SER A 359 -3.56 7.83 -21.82
C SER A 359 -2.79 8.97 -21.16
N GLN A 360 -1.51 8.76 -20.83
CA GLN A 360 -0.70 9.68 -20.04
C GLN A 360 0.80 9.63 -20.38
N LEU A 361 1.54 10.64 -19.93
CA LEU A 361 3.01 10.58 -19.86
C LEU A 361 3.47 9.69 -18.73
N MET A 362 4.56 8.98 -18.94
CA MET A 362 5.27 8.15 -17.98
C MET A 362 6.75 8.54 -17.97
N ILE A 363 7.40 8.50 -16.80
CA ILE A 363 8.84 8.74 -16.66
C ILE A 363 9.58 7.42 -16.87
N GLU A 364 10.50 7.37 -17.84
CA GLU A 364 11.23 6.14 -18.20
C GLU A 364 12.35 5.81 -17.21
N GLU A 365 13.03 6.80 -16.63
CA GLU A 365 14.22 6.60 -15.79
C GLU A 365 13.97 5.70 -14.60
N ILE A 366 12.79 5.78 -13.98
CA ILE A 366 12.41 4.95 -12.84
C ILE A 366 12.40 3.47 -13.23
N LEU A 367 11.91 3.17 -14.43
CA LEU A 367 11.72 1.80 -14.89
C LEU A 367 13.04 1.04 -15.15
N TYR A 368 14.12 1.77 -15.50
CA TYR A 368 15.37 1.15 -15.95
C TYR A 368 16.55 1.34 -14.98
N ASN A 369 16.45 2.23 -14.00
CA ASN A 369 17.58 2.59 -13.13
C ASN A 369 17.57 1.87 -11.77
N ASN A 370 16.81 0.77 -11.63
CA ASN A 370 16.64 0.03 -10.36
C ASN A 370 16.17 0.93 -9.20
N GLN A 371 15.43 1.99 -9.51
CA GLN A 371 14.87 2.94 -8.56
C GLN A 371 13.36 2.68 -8.41
N THR A 372 12.83 2.97 -7.25
CA THR A 372 11.37 2.92 -7.04
C THR A 372 10.71 4.28 -7.24
N ASN A 373 11.51 5.34 -7.36
CA ASN A 373 11.08 6.71 -7.59
C ASN A 373 12.23 7.57 -8.13
N LEU A 374 11.96 8.83 -8.50
CA LEU A 374 12.98 9.80 -8.89
C LEU A 374 13.97 10.07 -7.74
N THR A 375 15.22 10.33 -8.09
CA THR A 375 16.21 10.87 -7.13
C THR A 375 15.79 12.26 -6.68
N GLN A 376 16.38 12.75 -5.58
CA GLN A 376 16.17 14.12 -5.09
C GLN A 376 16.50 15.16 -6.16
N GLU A 377 17.58 14.96 -6.89
CA GLU A 377 18.02 15.88 -7.93
C GLU A 377 17.07 15.87 -9.14
N GLN A 378 16.67 14.71 -9.62
CA GLN A 378 15.69 14.59 -10.70
C GLN A 378 14.34 15.24 -10.32
N GLN A 379 13.87 15.04 -9.10
CA GLN A 379 12.64 15.67 -8.60
C GLN A 379 12.79 17.20 -8.54
N LYS A 380 13.92 17.70 -8.09
CA LYS A 380 14.24 19.13 -8.03
C LYS A 380 14.25 19.77 -9.42
N GLU A 381 14.88 19.10 -10.40
CA GLU A 381 14.89 19.54 -11.81
C GLU A 381 13.44 19.68 -12.32
N LEU A 382 12.61 18.70 -12.05
CA LEU A 382 11.22 18.69 -12.49
C LEU A 382 10.39 19.83 -11.85
N PHE A 383 10.60 20.13 -10.57
CA PHE A 383 9.94 21.25 -9.90
C PHE A 383 10.40 22.61 -10.43
N ILE A 384 11.69 22.77 -10.71
CA ILE A 384 12.22 24.00 -11.27
C ILE A 384 11.72 24.22 -12.71
N ASP A 385 11.66 23.16 -13.53
CA ASP A 385 11.05 23.24 -14.86
C ASP A 385 9.59 23.69 -14.78
N TYR A 386 8.82 23.13 -13.86
CA TYR A 386 7.45 23.56 -13.63
C TYR A 386 7.36 25.04 -13.26
N TYR A 387 8.21 25.51 -12.33
CA TYR A 387 8.27 26.91 -11.92
C TYR A 387 8.58 27.83 -13.10
N ILE A 388 9.58 27.51 -13.93
CA ILE A 388 9.95 28.30 -15.11
C ILE A 388 8.76 28.40 -16.08
N ARG A 389 8.08 27.30 -16.39
CA ARG A 389 6.89 27.29 -17.26
C ARG A 389 5.71 28.14 -16.72
N MET A 390 5.54 28.16 -15.41
CA MET A 390 4.50 28.97 -14.77
C MET A 390 4.89 30.45 -14.81
N ARG A 391 6.15 30.77 -14.55
CA ARG A 391 6.67 32.14 -14.63
C ARG A 391 6.57 32.74 -16.04
N GLU A 392 6.85 31.96 -17.09
CA GLU A 392 6.67 32.35 -18.49
C GLU A 392 5.20 32.71 -18.82
N ARG A 393 4.26 32.15 -18.09
CA ARG A 393 2.82 32.45 -18.17
C ARG A 393 2.37 33.56 -17.22
N GLY A 394 3.31 34.23 -16.52
CA GLY A 394 3.00 35.28 -15.55
C GLY A 394 2.48 34.79 -14.20
N ILE A 395 2.51 33.49 -13.92
CA ILE A 395 2.01 32.89 -12.68
C ILE A 395 3.18 32.78 -11.69
N ARG A 396 3.02 33.33 -10.49
CA ARG A 396 4.02 33.30 -9.41
C ARG A 396 3.78 32.12 -8.47
N GLN A 397 4.83 31.66 -7.76
CA GLN A 397 4.74 30.53 -6.80
C GLN A 397 3.65 30.72 -5.74
N LYS A 398 3.44 31.97 -5.28
CA LYS A 398 2.44 32.29 -4.24
C LYS A 398 0.99 32.40 -4.77
N ASP A 399 0.80 32.41 -6.09
CA ASP A 399 -0.53 32.54 -6.67
C ASP A 399 -1.32 31.23 -6.48
N PHE A 400 -2.61 31.37 -6.18
CA PHE A 400 -3.53 30.21 -6.10
C PHE A 400 -3.49 29.36 -7.36
N LEU A 401 -3.42 29.99 -8.53
CA LEU A 401 -3.36 29.32 -9.84
C LEU A 401 -2.09 28.45 -9.99
N PHE A 402 -0.98 28.80 -9.33
CA PHE A 402 0.22 27.97 -9.35
C PHE A 402 -0.05 26.60 -8.71
N LYS A 403 -0.72 26.57 -7.56
CA LYS A 403 -1.09 25.32 -6.85
C LYS A 403 -2.11 24.50 -7.65
N GLU A 404 -3.11 25.14 -8.24
CA GLU A 404 -4.10 24.45 -9.08
C GLU A 404 -3.47 23.82 -10.33
N LYS A 405 -2.63 24.57 -11.04
CA LYS A 405 -1.93 24.08 -12.24
C LYS A 405 -0.98 22.95 -11.94
N MET A 406 -0.38 22.91 -10.74
CA MET A 406 0.48 21.80 -10.32
C MET A 406 -0.26 20.45 -10.28
N ARG A 407 -1.55 20.44 -9.89
CA ARG A 407 -2.38 19.23 -9.87
C ARG A 407 -2.69 18.67 -11.26
N THR A 408 -2.70 19.52 -12.27
CA THR A 408 -3.05 19.15 -13.65
C THR A 408 -1.86 19.16 -14.61
N ASP A 409 -0.66 19.48 -14.14
CA ASP A 409 0.54 19.49 -14.96
C ASP A 409 0.95 18.08 -15.38
N ILE A 410 1.03 17.85 -16.70
CA ILE A 410 1.25 16.52 -17.27
C ILE A 410 2.66 15.95 -17.00
N TYR A 411 3.67 16.81 -16.76
CA TYR A 411 5.03 16.38 -16.46
C TYR A 411 5.21 16.09 -14.98
N LEU A 412 4.69 16.96 -14.09
CA LEU A 412 4.71 16.70 -12.65
C LEU A 412 3.92 15.44 -12.26
N ASN A 413 2.82 15.22 -12.97
CA ASN A 413 1.93 14.07 -12.76
C ASN A 413 2.16 12.96 -13.79
N ALA A 414 3.33 12.92 -14.44
CA ALA A 414 3.68 11.77 -15.26
C ALA A 414 3.74 10.51 -14.39
N LEU A 415 3.30 9.39 -14.94
CA LEU A 415 3.25 8.11 -14.23
C LEU A 415 4.63 7.70 -13.74
N ARG A 416 4.69 7.27 -12.49
CA ARG A 416 5.88 6.66 -11.88
C ARG A 416 5.59 5.19 -11.67
N VAL A 417 6.37 4.37 -12.31
CA VAL A 417 6.11 2.93 -12.39
C VAL A 417 7.40 2.12 -12.27
N VAL A 418 7.23 0.88 -11.85
CA VAL A 418 8.21 -0.20 -11.98
C VAL A 418 7.53 -1.38 -12.66
N PHE A 419 8.29 -2.37 -13.14
CA PHE A 419 7.68 -3.59 -13.63
C PHE A 419 6.89 -4.31 -12.54
N GLY A 420 5.71 -4.83 -12.87
CA GLY A 420 4.74 -5.42 -11.95
C GLY A 420 4.71 -6.96 -11.95
N PHE A 421 5.63 -7.65 -12.67
CA PHE A 421 5.64 -9.12 -12.76
C PHE A 421 6.01 -9.80 -11.44
N ALA A 422 6.75 -9.10 -10.58
CA ALA A 422 7.04 -9.53 -9.21
C ALA A 422 6.92 -8.34 -8.27
N LEU A 423 6.38 -8.56 -7.07
CA LEU A 423 6.12 -7.53 -6.07
C LEU A 423 6.90 -7.83 -4.79
N THR A 424 7.30 -6.79 -4.06
CA THR A 424 7.72 -7.01 -2.67
C THR A 424 6.51 -7.27 -1.78
N CYS A 425 6.72 -7.95 -0.65
CA CYS A 425 5.64 -8.24 0.29
C CYS A 425 4.90 -6.97 0.76
N HIS A 426 5.62 -5.88 1.03
CA HIS A 426 4.99 -4.60 1.38
C HIS A 426 4.08 -4.05 0.25
N LYS A 427 4.55 -4.15 -1.01
CA LYS A 427 3.75 -3.70 -2.16
C LYS A 427 2.55 -4.61 -2.48
N SER A 428 2.53 -5.83 -1.94
CA SER A 428 1.40 -6.75 -2.07
C SER A 428 0.32 -6.56 -0.99
N GLN A 429 0.59 -5.78 0.08
CA GLN A 429 -0.38 -5.50 1.12
C GLN A 429 -1.62 -4.78 0.56
N GLY A 430 -2.79 -5.10 1.11
CA GLY A 430 -4.08 -4.65 0.58
C GLY A 430 -4.51 -5.35 -0.73
N GLY A 431 -3.68 -6.24 -1.30
CA GLY A 431 -4.01 -7.05 -2.47
C GLY A 431 -4.25 -8.51 -2.13
N GLU A 432 -5.10 -9.18 -2.92
CA GLU A 432 -5.31 -10.63 -2.86
C GLU A 432 -5.43 -11.19 -4.29
N TRP A 433 -4.90 -12.39 -4.51
CA TRP A 433 -4.91 -13.08 -5.81
C TRP A 433 -5.35 -14.53 -5.65
N GLU A 434 -5.90 -15.11 -6.69
CA GLU A 434 -6.25 -16.54 -6.70
C GLU A 434 -4.99 -17.39 -6.50
N HIS A 435 -3.88 -16.99 -7.12
CA HIS A 435 -2.63 -17.74 -7.17
C HIS A 435 -1.46 -16.84 -6.75
N VAL A 436 -0.74 -17.23 -5.71
CA VAL A 436 0.44 -16.49 -5.22
C VAL A 436 1.67 -17.38 -5.28
N TYR A 437 2.74 -16.87 -5.85
CA TYR A 437 4.05 -17.50 -5.93
C TYR A 437 4.99 -16.80 -4.96
N LEU A 438 5.69 -17.55 -4.10
CA LEU A 438 6.66 -16.97 -3.17
C LEU A 438 8.08 -17.33 -3.57
N ASP A 439 8.88 -16.32 -3.87
CA ASP A 439 10.32 -16.47 -4.01
C ASP A 439 10.99 -16.32 -2.64
N ILE A 440 11.33 -17.47 -2.04
CA ILE A 440 11.96 -17.55 -0.72
C ILE A 440 13.45 -17.84 -0.91
N PRO A 441 14.34 -16.84 -0.69
CA PRO A 441 15.77 -17.04 -0.84
C PRO A 441 16.30 -18.01 0.24
N ARG A 442 17.33 -18.78 -0.06
CA ARG A 442 17.92 -19.77 0.87
C ARG A 442 18.39 -19.19 2.21
N SER A 443 18.77 -17.92 2.21
CA SER A 443 19.16 -17.21 3.44
C SER A 443 18.00 -16.75 4.30
N PHE A 444 16.77 -16.75 3.80
CA PHE A 444 15.60 -16.21 4.49
C PHE A 444 15.32 -16.90 5.85
N PRO A 445 15.40 -18.23 5.97
CA PRO A 445 15.17 -18.91 7.26
C PRO A 445 16.38 -18.89 8.21
N LEU A 446 17.48 -18.21 7.88
CA LEU A 446 18.65 -18.10 8.76
C LEU A 446 18.40 -17.15 9.91
N ASN A 447 18.58 -17.62 11.17
CA ASN A 447 18.31 -16.89 12.39
C ASN A 447 16.93 -16.22 12.37
N PRO A 448 15.84 -16.97 12.33
CA PRO A 448 14.50 -16.45 12.14
C PRO A 448 14.07 -15.52 13.27
N THR A 449 13.57 -14.37 12.92
CA THR A 449 13.02 -13.36 13.84
C THR A 449 11.50 -13.27 13.69
N LYS A 450 10.86 -12.43 14.49
CA LYS A 450 9.44 -12.09 14.29
C LYS A 450 9.16 -11.60 12.89
N GLU A 451 10.03 -10.74 12.35
CA GLU A 451 9.91 -10.22 10.97
C GLU A 451 9.89 -11.34 9.91
N THR A 452 10.71 -12.39 10.09
CA THR A 452 10.70 -13.57 9.19
C THR A 452 9.31 -14.18 9.09
N TYR A 453 8.66 -14.40 10.24
CA TYR A 453 7.32 -15.00 10.28
C TYR A 453 6.23 -14.03 9.84
N GLN A 454 6.34 -12.74 10.14
CA GLN A 454 5.43 -11.71 9.64
C GLN A 454 5.47 -11.61 8.11
N TRP A 455 6.69 -11.62 7.54
CA TRP A 455 6.84 -11.59 6.09
C TRP A 455 6.16 -12.80 5.44
N LEU A 456 6.44 -14.00 5.94
CA LEU A 456 5.86 -15.24 5.41
C LEU A 456 4.33 -15.25 5.57
N TYR A 457 3.84 -14.88 6.75
CA TYR A 457 2.41 -14.77 7.03
C TYR A 457 1.74 -13.78 6.09
N THR A 458 2.30 -12.57 5.97
CA THR A 458 1.75 -11.53 5.09
C THR A 458 1.71 -11.99 3.65
N ALA A 459 2.80 -12.58 3.14
CA ALA A 459 2.92 -13.02 1.76
C ALA A 459 1.96 -14.18 1.44
N MET A 460 1.88 -15.21 2.30
CA MET A 460 1.03 -16.37 2.06
C MET A 460 -0.46 -16.05 2.16
N THR A 461 -0.85 -15.13 3.04
CA THR A 461 -2.24 -14.71 3.19
C THR A 461 -2.76 -13.84 2.04
N ARG A 462 -1.91 -13.50 1.06
CA ARG A 462 -2.35 -12.88 -0.20
C ARG A 462 -3.00 -13.90 -1.15
N ALA A 463 -2.79 -15.20 -0.93
CA ALA A 463 -3.38 -16.26 -1.75
C ALA A 463 -4.82 -16.58 -1.32
N LYS A 464 -5.74 -16.53 -2.30
CA LYS A 464 -7.13 -16.94 -2.09
C LYS A 464 -7.32 -18.44 -2.26
N THR A 465 -6.71 -19.01 -3.30
CA THR A 465 -6.97 -20.38 -3.72
C THR A 465 -5.73 -21.26 -3.61
N GLN A 466 -4.59 -20.82 -4.10
CA GLN A 466 -3.39 -21.64 -4.20
C GLN A 466 -2.12 -20.82 -3.94
N LEU A 467 -1.25 -21.40 -3.11
CA LEU A 467 0.11 -20.89 -2.86
C LEU A 467 1.13 -21.79 -3.56
N TYR A 468 2.15 -21.19 -4.14
CA TYR A 468 3.22 -21.88 -4.85
C TYR A 468 4.57 -21.48 -4.27
N ILE A 469 5.41 -22.46 -3.97
CA ILE A 469 6.76 -22.28 -3.42
C ILE A 469 7.71 -23.28 -4.07
N SER A 470 9.00 -23.00 -4.06
CA SER A 470 10.04 -23.96 -4.44
C SER A 470 10.50 -24.77 -3.22
N GLU A 471 10.98 -25.99 -3.49
CA GLU A 471 11.56 -26.88 -2.48
C GLU A 471 12.70 -26.20 -1.72
N GLY A 472 12.78 -26.48 -0.43
CA GLY A 472 13.81 -25.96 0.45
C GLY A 472 13.90 -26.74 1.76
N PHE A 473 15.10 -26.78 2.34
CA PHE A 473 15.39 -27.48 3.61
C PHE A 473 14.60 -26.94 4.81
N TRP A 474 13.99 -25.78 4.67
CA TRP A 474 13.17 -25.12 5.69
C TRP A 474 11.71 -25.56 5.70
N LEU A 475 11.29 -26.37 4.74
CA LEU A 475 9.91 -26.88 4.66
C LEU A 475 9.72 -28.13 5.53
N GLU A 476 8.68 -28.12 6.34
CA GLU A 476 8.17 -29.23 7.15
C GLU A 476 6.76 -29.61 6.72
#